data_c73d7330339d7fb07e98338146c96b90
#
_entry.id   c73d7330339d7fb07e98338146c96b90
#
_cell.length_a   1.000
_cell.length_b   1.000
_cell.length_c   1.000
_cell.angle_alpha   90.00
_cell.angle_beta   90.00
_cell.angle_gamma   90.00
#
_symmetry.space_group_name_H-M   'P 1'
#
loop_
_entity.id
_entity.type
_entity.pdbx_description
1 polymer ?
#
loop_
_entity_poly.entity_id
_entity_poly.type
_entity_poly.pdbx_seq_one_letter_code
_entity_poly.pdbx_strand_id
1 'polypeptide(L)'
;MIVDIHNHILHGIDDGPVTLEESISMAGQAAETGISHVIATPHQGNGLHFNKGHRIVHQVMELNRELKKRQIPLTILPGMEIHLYGEVAEDLQKLDSILLTLNETNKYVLIELPNSHFPSYTEMILYKLQLVGYVPIIAHVERNEELRKKPELLYSLFQKGALFQVNAGSILGKFGKSIQKFAYELIKYNHVHVVASDAHNHHSRTFTLGEAYQAIQHEFSAMYTNYFRANAVYIANGMDFTSFTPEKIRRKQRLIGFK
;
A
#
# COMPACT_ATOMS: atom_id res chain seq x y z
N MET A 1 13.59 -11.24 6.94
CA MET A 1 12.15 -11.00 7.19
C MET A 1 11.58 -10.21 6.01
N ILE A 2 10.48 -10.65 5.42
CA ILE A 2 9.72 -9.89 4.42
C ILE A 2 8.39 -9.54 5.06
N VAL A 3 8.04 -8.25 5.02
CA VAL A 3 6.77 -7.70 5.51
C VAL A 3 5.99 -7.16 4.32
N ASP A 4 4.72 -7.52 4.20
CA ASP A 4 3.79 -6.95 3.23
C ASP A 4 2.80 -6.02 3.95
N ILE A 5 2.80 -4.75 3.57
CA ILE A 5 2.01 -3.73 4.29
C ILE A 5 0.64 -3.47 3.68
N HIS A 6 0.29 -4.13 2.57
CA HIS A 6 -0.96 -3.89 1.86
C HIS A 6 -1.47 -5.17 1.18
N ASN A 7 -2.56 -5.74 1.72
CA ASN A 7 -3.25 -6.89 1.17
C ASN A 7 -4.66 -7.04 1.76
N HIS A 8 -5.53 -7.79 1.08
CA HIS A 8 -6.92 -8.03 1.43
C HIS A 8 -7.12 -9.49 1.84
N ILE A 9 -6.34 -9.96 2.84
CA ILE A 9 -6.33 -11.36 3.25
C ILE A 9 -7.52 -11.77 4.14
N LEU A 10 -8.26 -10.81 4.71
CA LEU A 10 -9.37 -11.10 5.62
C LEU A 10 -10.64 -11.44 4.84
N HIS A 11 -11.30 -12.55 5.20
CA HIS A 11 -12.47 -13.03 4.46
C HIS A 11 -13.76 -12.26 4.77
N GLY A 12 -14.59 -12.10 3.74
CA GLY A 12 -15.97 -11.65 3.87
C GLY A 12 -16.16 -10.21 4.36
N ILE A 13 -15.16 -9.32 4.13
CA ILE A 13 -15.23 -7.92 4.54
C ILE A 13 -14.99 -6.92 3.40
N ASP A 14 -14.38 -7.35 2.31
CA ASP A 14 -14.19 -6.56 1.10
C ASP A 14 -14.17 -7.45 -0.15
N ASP A 15 -13.47 -7.04 -1.23
CA ASP A 15 -13.27 -7.80 -2.47
C ASP A 15 -12.11 -8.82 -2.41
N GLY A 16 -11.62 -9.11 -1.20
CA GLY A 16 -10.68 -10.19 -0.91
C GLY A 16 -11.35 -11.56 -0.86
N PRO A 17 -10.79 -12.53 -0.09
CA PRO A 17 -11.34 -13.88 0.04
C PRO A 17 -12.75 -13.85 0.62
N VAL A 18 -13.60 -14.79 0.14
CA VAL A 18 -14.98 -14.91 0.61
C VAL A 18 -15.06 -15.74 1.88
N THR A 19 -14.21 -16.77 1.98
CA THR A 19 -14.22 -17.76 3.07
C THR A 19 -12.92 -17.76 3.86
N LEU A 20 -12.99 -18.25 5.11
CA LEU A 20 -11.81 -18.46 5.95
C LEU A 20 -10.78 -19.39 5.29
N GLU A 21 -11.22 -20.42 4.59
CA GLU A 21 -10.31 -21.36 3.91
C GLU A 21 -9.55 -20.69 2.76
N GLU A 22 -10.17 -19.76 2.05
CA GLU A 22 -9.47 -18.94 1.04
C GLU A 22 -8.42 -18.02 1.70
N SER A 23 -8.74 -17.38 2.85
CA SER A 23 -7.76 -16.61 3.62
C SER A 23 -6.57 -17.44 4.06
N ILE A 24 -6.84 -18.68 4.52
CA ILE A 24 -5.79 -19.63 4.94
C ILE A 24 -4.94 -20.08 3.74
N SER A 25 -5.57 -20.31 2.58
CA SER A 25 -4.84 -20.63 1.34
C SER A 25 -3.93 -19.46 0.92
N MET A 26 -4.42 -18.22 0.98
CA MET A 26 -3.61 -17.02 0.74
C MET A 26 -2.45 -16.93 1.72
N ALA A 27 -2.68 -17.19 3.00
CA ALA A 27 -1.64 -17.15 4.04
C ALA A 27 -0.54 -18.20 3.80
N GLY A 28 -0.94 -19.43 3.37
CA GLY A 28 0.00 -20.48 2.97
C GLY A 28 0.91 -20.01 1.83
N GLN A 29 0.33 -19.49 0.77
CA GLN A 29 1.09 -18.93 -0.36
C GLN A 29 2.04 -17.80 0.05
N ALA A 30 1.58 -16.87 0.90
CA ALA A 30 2.43 -15.79 1.41
C ALA A 30 3.66 -16.36 2.13
N ALA A 31 3.45 -17.34 3.03
CA ALA A 31 4.53 -17.99 3.77
C ALA A 31 5.51 -18.72 2.83
N GLU A 32 5.02 -19.44 1.81
CA GLU A 32 5.84 -20.15 0.81
C GLU A 32 6.73 -19.18 0.01
N THR A 33 6.30 -17.93 -0.21
CA THR A 33 7.10 -16.90 -0.88
C THR A 33 8.09 -16.19 0.06
N GLY A 34 8.16 -16.61 1.34
CA GLY A 34 9.08 -16.07 2.34
C GLY A 34 8.58 -14.81 3.06
N ILE A 35 7.30 -14.45 2.88
CA ILE A 35 6.65 -13.40 3.67
C ILE A 35 6.40 -13.95 5.07
N SER A 36 6.82 -13.23 6.10
CA SER A 36 6.67 -13.62 7.50
C SER A 36 5.57 -12.84 8.23
N HIS A 37 5.29 -11.62 7.76
CA HIS A 37 4.27 -10.76 8.34
C HIS A 37 3.51 -10.05 7.22
N VAL A 38 2.20 -9.91 7.40
CA VAL A 38 1.36 -9.09 6.53
C VAL A 38 0.51 -8.16 7.37
N ILE A 39 0.33 -6.92 6.93
CA ILE A 39 -0.67 -6.02 7.51
C ILE A 39 -1.91 -6.16 6.64
N ALA A 40 -2.96 -6.76 7.19
CA ALA A 40 -4.25 -6.83 6.52
C ALA A 40 -4.86 -5.43 6.42
N THR A 41 -5.15 -4.98 5.21
CA THR A 41 -5.64 -3.62 4.93
C THR A 41 -6.93 -3.66 4.12
N PRO A 42 -8.03 -4.22 4.67
CA PRO A 42 -9.30 -4.22 3.96
C PRO A 42 -9.76 -2.80 3.67
N HIS A 43 -10.52 -2.66 2.60
CA HIS A 43 -11.08 -1.38 2.17
C HIS A 43 -11.99 -0.73 3.22
N GLN A 44 -11.88 0.61 3.34
CA GLN A 44 -12.73 1.44 4.16
C GLN A 44 -13.20 2.67 3.39
N GLY A 45 -14.52 2.82 3.26
CA GLY A 45 -15.13 4.05 2.74
C GLY A 45 -15.05 4.24 1.23
N ASN A 46 -14.83 3.17 0.45
CA ASN A 46 -14.78 3.23 -1.02
C ASN A 46 -16.19 3.24 -1.69
N GLY A 47 -17.25 3.43 -0.91
CA GLY A 47 -18.64 3.41 -1.38
C GLY A 47 -19.29 2.02 -1.43
N LEU A 48 -18.49 0.95 -1.36
CA LEU A 48 -18.97 -0.46 -1.35
C LEU A 48 -18.68 -1.14 -0.02
N HIS A 49 -17.55 -0.83 0.61
CA HIS A 49 -17.10 -1.47 1.84
C HIS A 49 -17.00 -0.47 2.98
N PHE A 50 -17.55 -0.84 4.13
CA PHE A 50 -17.48 -0.08 5.36
C PHE A 50 -17.13 -1.00 6.51
N ASN A 51 -15.88 -1.00 6.91
CA ASN A 51 -15.31 -1.88 7.91
C ASN A 51 -14.98 -1.10 9.19
N LYS A 52 -15.41 -1.63 10.34
CA LYS A 52 -15.05 -1.06 11.64
C LYS A 52 -13.74 -1.68 12.14
N GLY A 53 -12.82 -0.87 12.65
CA GLY A 53 -11.49 -1.29 13.11
C GLY A 53 -11.55 -2.47 14.09
N HIS A 54 -12.45 -2.45 15.09
CA HIS A 54 -12.58 -3.56 16.04
C HIS A 54 -12.96 -4.90 15.40
N ARG A 55 -13.74 -4.89 14.30
CA ARG A 55 -14.06 -6.09 13.52
C ARG A 55 -12.84 -6.64 12.82
N ILE A 56 -12.01 -5.74 12.23
CA ILE A 56 -10.75 -6.12 11.58
C ILE A 56 -9.80 -6.75 12.60
N VAL A 57 -9.60 -6.11 13.75
CA VAL A 57 -8.74 -6.63 14.84
C VAL A 57 -9.22 -8.02 15.29
N HIS A 58 -10.54 -8.21 15.47
CA HIS A 58 -11.10 -9.51 15.84
C HIS A 58 -10.81 -10.59 14.78
N GLN A 59 -11.05 -10.30 13.50
CA GLN A 59 -10.77 -11.25 12.40
C GLN A 59 -9.27 -11.56 12.26
N VAL A 60 -8.39 -10.57 12.46
CA VAL A 60 -6.94 -10.78 12.52
C VAL A 60 -6.57 -11.77 13.63
N MET A 61 -7.15 -11.63 14.82
CA MET A 61 -6.92 -12.56 15.94
C MET A 61 -7.44 -13.97 15.62
N GLU A 62 -8.60 -14.08 15.00
CA GLU A 62 -9.15 -15.38 14.59
C GLU A 62 -8.28 -16.05 13.53
N LEU A 63 -7.90 -15.32 12.48
CA LEU A 63 -7.04 -15.85 11.41
C LEU A 63 -5.68 -16.30 11.97
N ASN A 64 -5.02 -15.49 12.80
CA ASN A 64 -3.76 -15.89 13.44
C ASN A 64 -3.88 -17.17 14.28
N ARG A 65 -5.02 -17.36 14.98
CA ARG A 65 -5.29 -18.58 15.74
C ARG A 65 -5.37 -19.81 14.83
N GLU A 66 -6.06 -19.68 13.69
CA GLU A 66 -6.19 -20.75 12.70
C GLU A 66 -4.84 -21.05 12.00
N LEU A 67 -4.06 -20.02 11.64
CA LEU A 67 -2.72 -20.20 11.08
C LEU A 67 -1.80 -20.97 12.04
N LYS A 68 -1.84 -20.61 13.33
CA LYS A 68 -1.08 -21.34 14.36
C LYS A 68 -1.47 -22.81 14.47
N LYS A 69 -2.77 -23.13 14.47
CA LYS A 69 -3.27 -24.51 14.50
C LYS A 69 -2.78 -25.32 13.30
N ARG A 70 -2.68 -24.69 12.13
CA ARG A 70 -2.26 -25.31 10.87
C ARG A 70 -0.75 -25.24 10.63
N GLN A 71 0.01 -24.69 11.57
CA GLN A 71 1.47 -24.52 11.50
C GLN A 71 1.93 -23.69 10.29
N ILE A 72 1.13 -22.70 9.84
CA ILE A 72 1.49 -21.77 8.78
C ILE A 72 2.31 -20.63 9.41
N PRO A 73 3.60 -20.44 9.01
CA PRO A 73 4.51 -19.48 9.66
C PRO A 73 4.31 -18.06 9.14
N LEU A 74 3.09 -17.53 9.23
CA LEU A 74 2.72 -16.16 8.87
C LEU A 74 2.02 -15.48 10.05
N THR A 75 2.37 -14.23 10.31
CA THR A 75 1.69 -13.36 11.27
C THR A 75 0.88 -12.30 10.54
N ILE A 76 -0.40 -12.18 10.88
CA ILE A 76 -1.29 -11.14 10.38
C ILE A 76 -1.35 -10.00 11.40
N LEU A 77 -1.15 -8.78 10.95
CA LEU A 77 -1.23 -7.54 11.71
C LEU A 77 -2.45 -6.73 11.24
N PRO A 78 -3.11 -5.96 12.11
CA PRO A 78 -4.27 -5.17 11.73
C PRO A 78 -3.87 -3.88 11.00
N GLY A 79 -4.71 -3.42 10.10
CA GLY A 79 -4.59 -2.17 9.38
C GLY A 79 -5.83 -1.91 8.54
N MET A 80 -5.77 -0.91 7.68
CA MET A 80 -6.89 -0.51 6.85
C MET A 80 -6.41 0.28 5.63
N GLU A 81 -6.99 0.02 4.46
CA GLU A 81 -6.85 0.88 3.30
C GLU A 81 -8.04 1.85 3.27
N ILE A 82 -7.78 3.11 3.58
CA ILE A 82 -8.80 4.14 3.74
C ILE A 82 -8.94 4.91 2.42
N HIS A 83 -10.12 4.84 1.80
CA HIS A 83 -10.43 5.70 0.67
C HIS A 83 -10.46 7.16 1.11
N LEU A 84 -9.81 8.06 0.37
CA LEU A 84 -9.65 9.46 0.76
C LEU A 84 -11.00 10.19 0.86
N TYR A 85 -11.30 10.79 2.02
CA TYR A 85 -12.44 11.66 2.26
C TYR A 85 -12.07 12.82 3.20
N GLY A 86 -12.97 13.83 3.31
CA GLY A 86 -12.68 15.11 3.95
C GLY A 86 -12.32 15.05 5.42
N GLU A 87 -12.95 14.16 6.18
CA GLU A 87 -12.90 14.10 7.65
C GLU A 87 -11.98 12.98 8.18
N VAL A 88 -11.16 12.35 7.32
CA VAL A 88 -10.32 11.20 7.71
C VAL A 88 -9.38 11.51 8.88
N ALA A 89 -8.82 12.73 8.92
CA ALA A 89 -7.92 13.14 9.99
C ALA A 89 -8.63 13.32 11.33
N GLU A 90 -9.81 13.90 11.29
CA GLU A 90 -10.69 14.09 12.45
C GLU A 90 -11.23 12.74 12.97
N ASP A 91 -11.60 11.84 12.07
CA ASP A 91 -12.12 10.52 12.43
C ASP A 91 -11.06 9.63 13.08
N LEU A 92 -9.81 9.70 12.64
CA LEU A 92 -8.69 8.95 13.25
C LEU A 92 -8.40 9.39 14.69
N GLN A 93 -8.74 10.62 15.08
CA GLN A 93 -8.49 11.14 16.44
C GLN A 93 -9.62 10.85 17.44
N LYS A 94 -10.76 10.33 16.98
CA LYS A 94 -11.86 9.98 17.87
C LYS A 94 -11.49 8.80 18.78
N LEU A 95 -11.88 8.86 20.05
CA LEU A 95 -11.65 7.79 21.04
C LEU A 95 -12.29 6.45 20.61
N ASP A 96 -13.41 6.52 19.92
CA ASP A 96 -14.15 5.40 19.35
C ASP A 96 -13.93 5.26 17.84
N SER A 97 -12.75 5.68 17.35
CA SER A 97 -12.42 5.62 15.93
C SER A 97 -12.67 4.23 15.37
N ILE A 98 -13.36 4.20 14.24
CA ILE A 98 -13.54 3.00 13.46
C ILE A 98 -12.36 2.75 12.52
N LEU A 99 -11.46 3.73 12.36
CA LEU A 99 -10.30 3.69 11.48
C LEU A 99 -9.09 3.11 12.21
N LEU A 100 -8.23 2.42 11.45
CA LEU A 100 -6.97 1.86 11.95
C LEU A 100 -5.78 2.47 11.20
N THR A 101 -4.73 2.76 11.95
CA THR A 101 -3.39 2.94 11.38
C THR A 101 -2.76 1.58 11.08
N LEU A 102 -1.71 1.54 10.27
CA LEU A 102 -0.99 0.29 9.99
C LEU A 102 -0.39 -0.28 11.28
N ASN A 103 -0.81 -1.51 11.61
CA ASN A 103 -0.47 -2.24 12.83
C ASN A 103 -0.78 -1.47 14.14
N GLU A 104 -1.82 -0.63 14.13
CA GLU A 104 -2.24 0.18 15.29
C GLU A 104 -1.10 0.99 15.95
N THR A 105 -0.07 1.34 15.17
CA THR A 105 1.12 2.06 15.68
C THR A 105 0.87 3.55 15.92
N ASN A 106 -0.33 4.05 15.60
CA ASN A 106 -0.71 5.47 15.64
C ASN A 106 0.20 6.39 14.82
N LYS A 107 0.77 5.87 13.70
CA LYS A 107 1.70 6.64 12.88
C LYS A 107 1.37 6.60 11.40
N TYR A 108 1.42 5.44 10.77
CA TYR A 108 1.24 5.33 9.33
C TYR A 108 -0.20 5.02 8.96
N VAL A 109 -0.74 5.78 7.99
CA VAL A 109 -2.10 5.62 7.46
C VAL A 109 -2.00 5.32 5.98
N LEU A 110 -2.60 4.21 5.54
CA LEU A 110 -2.65 3.85 4.13
C LEU A 110 -3.89 4.50 3.50
N ILE A 111 -3.68 5.37 2.53
CA ILE A 111 -4.72 6.17 1.86
C ILE A 111 -4.84 5.75 0.40
N GLU A 112 -6.04 5.35 -0.01
CA GLU A 112 -6.37 5.09 -1.40
C GLU A 112 -6.94 6.34 -2.08
N LEU A 113 -6.42 6.68 -3.25
CA LEU A 113 -6.99 7.69 -4.14
C LEU A 113 -7.87 7.02 -5.22
N PRO A 114 -8.90 7.71 -5.75
CA PRO A 114 -9.62 7.23 -6.93
C PRO A 114 -8.64 6.93 -8.08
N ASN A 115 -8.84 5.80 -8.78
CA ASN A 115 -7.95 5.42 -9.89
C ASN A 115 -7.98 6.41 -11.07
N SER A 116 -9.11 7.06 -11.31
CA SER A 116 -9.36 7.90 -12.50
C SER A 116 -8.84 9.33 -12.40
N HIS A 117 -8.75 9.89 -11.19
CA HIS A 117 -8.41 11.30 -10.99
C HIS A 117 -7.70 11.55 -9.66
N PHE A 118 -7.13 12.75 -9.54
CA PHE A 118 -6.53 13.25 -8.32
C PHE A 118 -7.47 14.30 -7.70
N PRO A 119 -8.17 13.99 -6.58
CA PRO A 119 -9.11 14.93 -5.97
C PRO A 119 -8.43 16.24 -5.57
N SER A 120 -9.04 17.37 -5.87
CA SER A 120 -8.46 18.70 -5.60
C SER A 120 -8.20 18.98 -4.12
N TYR A 121 -8.90 18.30 -3.22
CA TYR A 121 -8.74 18.43 -1.77
C TYR A 121 -7.66 17.50 -1.18
N THR A 122 -7.04 16.63 -1.99
CA THR A 122 -6.04 15.64 -1.51
C THR A 122 -4.93 16.28 -0.69
N GLU A 123 -4.29 17.32 -1.22
CA GLU A 123 -3.17 17.98 -0.51
C GLU A 123 -3.59 18.53 0.85
N MET A 124 -4.79 19.09 0.95
CA MET A 124 -5.33 19.62 2.21
C MET A 124 -5.54 18.51 3.24
N ILE A 125 -6.09 17.36 2.82
CA ILE A 125 -6.33 16.23 3.74
C ILE A 125 -5.01 15.60 4.20
N LEU A 126 -4.06 15.41 3.29
CA LEU A 126 -2.74 14.89 3.66
C LEU A 126 -2.02 15.83 4.65
N TYR A 127 -2.16 17.13 4.48
CA TYR A 127 -1.64 18.12 5.42
C TYR A 127 -2.32 18.04 6.80
N LYS A 128 -3.66 17.91 6.84
CA LYS A 128 -4.40 17.72 8.09
C LYS A 128 -3.94 16.46 8.84
N LEU A 129 -3.76 15.32 8.14
CA LEU A 129 -3.23 14.09 8.75
C LEU A 129 -1.88 14.33 9.43
N GLN A 130 -0.99 15.07 8.78
CA GLN A 130 0.34 15.36 9.33
C GLN A 130 0.29 16.32 10.53
N LEU A 131 -0.60 17.30 10.51
CA LEU A 131 -0.81 18.21 11.65
C LEU A 131 -1.19 17.46 12.93
N VAL A 132 -1.88 16.34 12.80
CA VAL A 132 -2.30 15.50 13.92
C VAL A 132 -1.35 14.31 14.18
N GLY A 133 -0.17 14.32 13.53
CA GLY A 133 0.92 13.38 13.80
C GLY A 133 0.94 12.12 12.94
N TYR A 134 0.02 11.95 11.99
CA TYR A 134 0.02 10.80 11.08
C TYR A 134 0.89 11.02 9.84
N VAL A 135 1.50 9.96 9.35
CA VAL A 135 2.25 9.94 8.09
C VAL A 135 1.43 9.21 7.03
N PRO A 136 0.89 9.92 6.02
CA PRO A 136 0.11 9.28 4.97
C PRO A 136 1.00 8.52 3.99
N ILE A 137 0.63 7.27 3.71
CA ILE A 137 1.17 6.46 2.62
C ILE A 137 0.09 6.36 1.56
N ILE A 138 0.34 6.89 0.37
CA ILE A 138 -0.62 6.79 -0.73
C ILE A 138 -0.42 5.42 -1.41
N ALA A 139 -1.50 4.63 -1.43
CA ALA A 139 -1.52 3.30 -2.01
C ALA A 139 -1.40 3.36 -3.54
N HIS A 140 -0.74 2.38 -4.12
CA HIS A 140 -0.62 2.08 -5.56
C HIS A 140 -0.70 3.31 -6.48
N VAL A 141 0.13 4.35 -6.19
CA VAL A 141 0.14 5.64 -6.90
C VAL A 141 0.31 5.49 -8.43
N GLU A 142 0.94 4.42 -8.88
CA GLU A 142 1.14 4.11 -10.29
C GLU A 142 -0.15 3.72 -11.03
N ARG A 143 -1.21 3.37 -10.29
CA ARG A 143 -2.52 3.03 -10.85
C ARG A 143 -3.38 4.27 -11.10
N ASN A 144 -3.11 5.40 -10.42
CA ASN A 144 -3.86 6.63 -10.63
C ASN A 144 -3.54 7.25 -11.99
N GLU A 145 -4.56 7.48 -12.81
CA GLU A 145 -4.41 7.97 -14.19
C GLU A 145 -3.87 9.40 -14.25
N GLU A 146 -4.28 10.24 -13.32
CA GLU A 146 -3.84 11.64 -13.33
C GLU A 146 -2.39 11.78 -12.86
N LEU A 147 -1.97 11.02 -11.85
CA LEU A 147 -0.57 10.98 -11.41
C LEU A 147 0.35 10.44 -12.52
N ARG A 148 -0.11 9.50 -13.33
CA ARG A 148 0.64 9.06 -14.53
C ARG A 148 0.78 10.16 -15.58
N LYS A 149 -0.20 11.04 -15.72
CA LYS A 149 -0.18 12.17 -16.67
C LYS A 149 0.62 13.36 -16.12
N LYS A 150 0.58 13.56 -14.79
CA LYS A 150 1.16 14.70 -14.07
C LYS A 150 2.05 14.23 -12.90
N PRO A 151 3.20 13.54 -13.18
CA PRO A 151 4.04 12.98 -12.11
C PRO A 151 4.69 14.03 -11.21
N GLU A 152 4.72 15.29 -11.63
CA GLU A 152 5.17 16.42 -10.82
C GLU A 152 4.34 16.60 -9.54
N LEU A 153 3.09 16.15 -9.52
CA LEU A 153 2.25 16.13 -8.32
C LEU A 153 2.86 15.27 -7.21
N LEU A 154 3.45 14.12 -7.55
CA LEU A 154 4.10 13.26 -6.57
C LEU A 154 5.27 13.96 -5.88
N TYR A 155 6.06 14.74 -6.63
CA TYR A 155 7.15 15.51 -6.04
C TYR A 155 6.62 16.55 -5.03
N SER A 156 5.53 17.25 -5.37
CA SER A 156 4.87 18.20 -4.47
C SER A 156 4.34 17.51 -3.20
N LEU A 157 3.70 16.34 -3.34
CA LEU A 157 3.17 15.58 -2.21
C LEU A 157 4.28 15.05 -1.30
N PHE A 158 5.39 14.58 -1.87
CA PHE A 158 6.55 14.16 -1.09
C PHE A 158 7.12 15.30 -0.24
N GLN A 159 7.29 16.49 -0.84
CA GLN A 159 7.79 17.66 -0.10
C GLN A 159 6.86 18.05 1.06
N LYS A 160 5.60 17.63 0.99
CA LYS A 160 4.59 17.79 2.05
C LYS A 160 4.50 16.55 2.95
N GLY A 161 5.48 15.65 2.92
CA GLY A 161 5.62 14.51 3.82
C GLY A 161 4.79 13.27 3.49
N ALA A 162 4.16 13.19 2.31
CA ALA A 162 3.48 11.97 1.88
C ALA A 162 4.49 10.92 1.39
N LEU A 163 4.23 9.66 1.72
CA LEU A 163 4.97 8.50 1.24
C LEU A 163 4.15 7.78 0.14
N PHE A 164 4.82 6.99 -0.69
CA PHE A 164 4.19 6.32 -1.81
C PHE A 164 4.47 4.82 -1.81
N GLN A 165 3.40 4.05 -1.98
CA GLN A 165 3.45 2.61 -2.16
C GLN A 165 3.15 2.26 -3.63
N VAL A 166 3.87 1.28 -4.17
CA VAL A 166 3.68 0.71 -5.50
C VAL A 166 3.36 -0.78 -5.38
N ASN A 167 2.45 -1.29 -6.21
CA ASN A 167 2.06 -2.69 -6.20
C ASN A 167 3.11 -3.59 -6.84
N ALA A 168 3.38 -4.74 -6.22
CA ALA A 168 4.22 -5.81 -6.77
C ALA A 168 3.72 -6.26 -8.15
N GLY A 169 2.40 -6.42 -8.31
CA GLY A 169 1.78 -6.73 -9.59
C GLY A 169 2.05 -5.71 -10.69
N SER A 170 2.18 -4.42 -10.35
CA SER A 170 2.54 -3.35 -11.30
C SER A 170 3.98 -3.50 -11.78
N ILE A 171 4.92 -3.80 -10.89
CA ILE A 171 6.33 -4.10 -11.22
C ILE A 171 6.40 -5.29 -12.19
N LEU A 172 5.60 -6.33 -11.96
CA LEU A 172 5.56 -7.53 -12.79
C LEU A 172 4.73 -7.39 -14.09
N GLY A 173 4.14 -6.21 -14.34
CA GLY A 173 3.37 -5.93 -15.56
C GLY A 173 1.97 -6.52 -15.58
N LYS A 174 1.45 -7.05 -14.46
CA LYS A 174 0.11 -7.66 -14.37
C LYS A 174 -1.03 -6.68 -14.70
N PHE A 175 -0.81 -5.37 -14.53
CA PHE A 175 -1.77 -4.29 -14.84
C PHE A 175 -1.47 -3.57 -16.16
N GLY A 176 -0.62 -4.17 -17.02
CA GLY A 176 -0.27 -3.68 -18.34
C GLY A 176 0.99 -2.82 -18.40
N LYS A 177 1.56 -2.73 -19.61
CA LYS A 177 2.88 -2.12 -19.86
C LYS A 177 2.98 -0.64 -19.47
N SER A 178 1.88 0.12 -19.55
CA SER A 178 1.89 1.56 -19.20
C SER A 178 2.09 1.76 -17.71
N ILE A 179 1.40 0.97 -16.88
CA ILE A 179 1.51 1.01 -15.42
C ILE A 179 2.88 0.50 -15.00
N GLN A 180 3.34 -0.62 -15.58
CA GLN A 180 4.67 -1.16 -15.31
C GLN A 180 5.77 -0.13 -15.59
N LYS A 181 5.74 0.50 -16.77
CA LYS A 181 6.73 1.53 -17.14
C LYS A 181 6.74 2.67 -16.16
N PHE A 182 5.56 3.11 -15.70
CA PHE A 182 5.48 4.21 -14.74
C PHE A 182 5.96 3.78 -13.35
N ALA A 183 5.67 2.56 -12.89
CA ALA A 183 6.20 2.02 -11.65
C ALA A 183 7.74 1.99 -11.64
N TYR A 184 8.37 1.54 -12.73
CA TYR A 184 9.84 1.60 -12.88
C TYR A 184 10.36 3.04 -12.93
N GLU A 185 9.65 3.95 -13.60
CA GLU A 185 10.00 5.39 -13.62
C GLU A 185 9.97 5.98 -12.21
N LEU A 186 8.96 5.65 -11.40
CA LEU A 186 8.87 6.10 -10.01
C LEU A 186 10.03 5.59 -9.15
N ILE A 187 10.43 4.32 -9.30
CA ILE A 187 11.60 3.77 -8.60
C ILE A 187 12.87 4.51 -9.03
N LYS A 188 13.08 4.67 -10.34
CA LYS A 188 14.25 5.34 -10.91
C LYS A 188 14.47 6.76 -10.36
N TYR A 189 13.37 7.48 -10.14
CA TYR A 189 13.39 8.86 -9.64
C TYR A 189 13.15 8.96 -8.13
N ASN A 190 13.30 7.84 -7.38
CA ASN A 190 13.20 7.77 -5.92
C ASN A 190 11.84 8.20 -5.34
N HIS A 191 10.75 8.03 -6.10
CA HIS A 191 9.40 8.33 -5.60
C HIS A 191 8.75 7.16 -4.87
N VAL A 192 9.35 5.96 -4.84
CA VAL A 192 8.78 4.80 -4.16
C VAL A 192 9.42 4.64 -2.78
N HIS A 193 8.60 4.47 -1.77
CA HIS A 193 9.03 4.28 -0.39
C HIS A 193 8.87 2.83 0.07
N VAL A 194 7.86 2.14 -0.46
CA VAL A 194 7.57 0.74 -0.14
C VAL A 194 6.87 0.06 -1.33
N VAL A 195 7.12 -1.23 -1.48
CA VAL A 195 6.42 -2.10 -2.43
C VAL A 195 5.59 -3.08 -1.62
N ALA A 196 4.33 -3.29 -2.01
CA ALA A 196 3.41 -4.20 -1.35
C ALA A 196 2.64 -5.05 -2.38
N SER A 197 2.04 -6.15 -1.96
CA SER A 197 1.41 -7.07 -2.90
C SER A 197 0.08 -6.56 -3.45
N ASP A 198 -0.74 -5.96 -2.61
CA ASP A 198 -2.15 -5.70 -2.88
C ASP A 198 -2.89 -7.00 -3.28
N ALA A 199 -2.57 -8.10 -2.55
CA ALA A 199 -3.10 -9.44 -2.83
C ALA A 199 -4.55 -9.54 -2.37
N HIS A 200 -5.42 -10.15 -3.21
CA HIS A 200 -6.85 -10.30 -2.94
C HIS A 200 -7.33 -11.76 -3.00
N ASN A 201 -6.56 -12.64 -3.65
CA ASN A 201 -6.93 -14.04 -3.81
C ASN A 201 -5.70 -14.90 -4.07
N HIS A 202 -5.91 -16.22 -4.07
CA HIS A 202 -4.84 -17.20 -4.25
C HIS A 202 -4.59 -17.62 -5.72
N HIS A 203 -5.20 -16.97 -6.71
CA HIS A 203 -5.10 -17.38 -8.13
C HIS A 203 -4.70 -16.27 -9.10
N SER A 204 -5.20 -15.04 -9.00
CA SER A 204 -4.92 -13.94 -9.95
C SER A 204 -4.20 -12.74 -9.32
N ARG A 205 -4.70 -12.27 -8.17
CA ARG A 205 -4.07 -11.20 -7.37
C ARG A 205 -3.41 -11.80 -6.13
N THR A 206 -2.32 -12.52 -6.35
CA THR A 206 -1.61 -13.30 -5.33
C THR A 206 -0.47 -12.50 -4.69
N PHE A 207 0.13 -13.06 -3.63
CA PHE A 207 1.34 -12.52 -3.02
C PHE A 207 2.55 -12.72 -3.93
N THR A 208 2.95 -11.68 -4.66
CA THR A 208 4.08 -11.70 -5.61
C THR A 208 5.21 -10.76 -5.22
N LEU A 209 5.29 -10.44 -3.93
CA LEU A 209 6.27 -9.48 -3.42
C LEU A 209 7.73 -9.97 -3.61
N GLY A 210 7.98 -11.26 -3.43
CA GLY A 210 9.31 -11.87 -3.67
C GLY A 210 9.76 -11.73 -5.11
N GLU A 211 8.88 -12.02 -6.08
CA GLU A 211 9.15 -11.89 -7.52
C GLU A 211 9.41 -10.43 -7.90
N ALA A 212 8.60 -9.49 -7.36
CA ALA A 212 8.78 -8.07 -7.59
C ALA A 212 10.13 -7.58 -7.06
N TYR A 213 10.57 -8.03 -5.90
CA TYR A 213 11.89 -7.70 -5.37
C TYR A 213 13.03 -8.25 -6.25
N GLN A 214 12.88 -9.46 -6.81
CA GLN A 214 13.87 -10.00 -7.76
C GLN A 214 13.92 -9.14 -9.04
N ALA A 215 12.76 -8.74 -9.59
CA ALA A 215 12.69 -7.87 -10.77
C ALA A 215 13.33 -6.49 -10.50
N ILE A 216 13.06 -5.88 -9.34
CA ILE A 216 13.67 -4.61 -8.93
C ILE A 216 15.20 -4.76 -8.76
N GLN A 217 15.66 -5.83 -8.14
CA GLN A 217 17.09 -6.08 -7.96
C GLN A 217 17.80 -6.25 -9.30
N HIS A 218 17.17 -6.92 -10.26
CA HIS A 218 17.72 -7.12 -11.60
C HIS A 218 17.81 -5.79 -12.39
N GLU A 219 16.76 -4.97 -12.34
CA GLU A 219 16.67 -3.72 -13.13
C GLU A 219 17.47 -2.58 -12.51
N PHE A 220 17.52 -2.48 -11.18
CA PHE A 220 18.15 -1.37 -10.48
C PHE A 220 19.37 -1.83 -9.66
N SER A 221 19.14 -2.39 -8.48
CA SER A 221 20.18 -2.99 -7.62
C SER A 221 19.59 -3.59 -6.34
N ALA A 222 20.39 -4.37 -5.61
CA ALA A 222 20.07 -4.85 -4.27
C ALA A 222 19.82 -3.71 -3.26
N MET A 223 20.37 -2.52 -3.47
CA MET A 223 20.17 -1.35 -2.62
C MET A 223 18.70 -0.96 -2.56
N TYR A 224 18.00 -0.88 -3.71
CA TYR A 224 16.56 -0.56 -3.75
C TYR A 224 15.71 -1.64 -3.08
N THR A 225 16.01 -2.91 -3.34
CA THR A 225 15.29 -4.03 -2.72
C THR A 225 15.43 -4.00 -1.19
N ASN A 226 16.66 -3.79 -0.69
CA ASN A 226 16.93 -3.70 0.74
C ASN A 226 16.23 -2.48 1.37
N TYR A 227 16.21 -1.34 0.67
CA TYR A 227 15.51 -0.13 1.10
C TYR A 227 14.01 -0.39 1.26
N PHE A 228 13.33 -0.95 0.26
CA PHE A 228 11.90 -1.23 0.33
C PHE A 228 11.55 -2.26 1.41
N ARG A 229 12.37 -3.30 1.56
CA ARG A 229 12.20 -4.32 2.61
C ARG A 229 12.38 -3.74 4.01
N ALA A 230 13.40 -2.90 4.20
CA ALA A 230 13.64 -2.23 5.49
C ALA A 230 12.48 -1.27 5.84
N ASN A 231 12.03 -0.46 4.87
CA ASN A 231 10.94 0.46 5.08
C ASN A 231 9.63 -0.24 5.44
N ALA A 232 9.32 -1.38 4.82
CA ALA A 232 8.14 -2.18 5.18
C ALA A 232 8.20 -2.61 6.66
N VAL A 233 9.39 -2.99 7.16
CA VAL A 233 9.59 -3.33 8.58
C VAL A 233 9.44 -2.10 9.46
N TYR A 234 10.01 -0.96 9.10
CA TYR A 234 9.87 0.30 9.86
C TYR A 234 8.42 0.75 9.93
N ILE A 235 7.70 0.71 8.80
CA ILE A 235 6.27 1.04 8.73
C ILE A 235 5.46 0.14 9.66
N ALA A 236 5.67 -1.18 9.61
CA ALA A 236 4.96 -2.14 10.44
C ALA A 236 5.20 -1.95 11.95
N ASN A 237 6.33 -1.35 12.34
CA ASN A 237 6.67 -1.08 13.73
C ASN A 237 6.46 0.40 14.14
N GLY A 238 5.87 1.24 13.29
CA GLY A 238 5.70 2.65 13.58
C GLY A 238 7.01 3.44 13.73
N MET A 239 8.10 2.95 13.15
CA MET A 239 9.43 3.56 13.24
C MET A 239 9.65 4.56 12.10
N ASP A 240 10.48 5.59 12.35
CA ASP A 240 10.93 6.49 11.28
C ASP A 240 11.97 5.82 10.40
N PHE A 241 12.03 6.26 9.15
CA PHE A 241 13.10 5.88 8.23
C PHE A 241 13.50 7.08 7.34
N THR A 242 14.70 7.01 6.80
CA THR A 242 15.19 8.04 5.87
C THR A 242 14.80 7.68 4.44
N SER A 243 14.03 8.56 3.80
CA SER A 243 13.66 8.42 2.40
C SER A 243 14.81 8.80 1.48
N PHE A 244 14.93 8.11 0.33
CA PHE A 244 15.74 8.62 -0.76
C PHE A 244 15.18 9.97 -1.23
N THR A 245 16.06 10.89 -1.63
CA THR A 245 15.64 12.19 -2.15
C THR A 245 15.03 12.01 -3.55
N PRO A 246 13.73 12.33 -3.74
CA PRO A 246 13.11 12.23 -5.04
C PRO A 246 13.66 13.24 -6.03
N GLU A 247 13.74 12.81 -7.29
CA GLU A 247 14.07 13.66 -8.42
C GLU A 247 12.81 14.03 -9.21
N LYS A 248 12.79 15.22 -9.82
CA LYS A 248 11.64 15.66 -10.62
C LYS A 248 11.52 14.85 -11.91
N ILE A 249 10.42 14.16 -12.10
CA ILE A 249 10.07 13.50 -13.37
C ILE A 249 9.64 14.59 -14.35
N ARG A 250 10.45 14.84 -15.40
CA ARG A 250 10.14 15.83 -16.44
C ARG A 250 9.52 15.13 -17.65
N ARG A 251 8.26 15.40 -17.95
CA ARG A 251 7.64 15.01 -19.21
C ARG A 251 8.07 16.01 -20.30
N LYS A 252 8.64 15.51 -21.42
CA LYS A 252 8.81 16.35 -22.61
C LYS A 252 7.42 16.80 -23.06
N GLN A 253 7.15 18.10 -23.02
CA GLN A 253 5.95 18.65 -23.65
C GLN A 253 6.03 18.24 -25.15
N ARG A 254 5.07 17.45 -25.62
CA ARG A 254 4.88 17.29 -27.05
C ARG A 254 4.46 18.66 -27.57
N LEU A 255 5.37 19.39 -28.21
CA LEU A 255 5.00 20.52 -29.05
C LEU A 255 4.01 19.97 -30.08
N ILE A 256 2.73 20.31 -29.89
CA ILE A 256 1.71 20.11 -30.92
C ILE A 256 2.09 21.14 -31.99
N GLY A 257 2.82 20.70 -33.02
CA GLY A 257 3.06 21.52 -34.20
C GLY A 257 1.72 21.76 -34.86
N PHE A 258 1.22 22.97 -34.76
CA PHE A 258 0.17 23.44 -35.65
C PHE A 258 0.74 23.40 -37.06
N LYS A 259 0.21 22.48 -37.91
CA LYS A 259 0.32 22.57 -39.35
C LYS A 259 -0.89 23.29 -39.87
#